data_1e364ee5762f0d1cd4410f3f4952dc0f
#
_entry.id   1e364ee5762f0d1cd4410f3f4952dc0f
#
_cell.length_a   1.000
_cell.length_b   1.000
_cell.length_c   1.000
_cell.angle_alpha   90.00
_cell.angle_beta   90.00
_cell.angle_gamma   90.00
#
_symmetry.space_group_name_H-M   'P 1'
#
loop_
_entity.id
_entity.type
_entity.pdbx_description
1 polymer ?
#
loop_
_entity_poly.entity_id
_entity_poly.type
_entity_poly.pdbx_seq_one_letter_code
_entity_poly.pdbx_strand_id
1 'polypeptide(L)'
;MGKRKEGSYNFDKNVQMFLACAKDDNRPAMECVYFKGDWAYASDGHIIVKNRISECSNLDEAMIQALDGKLLHSLFFKDMLKYDDILISDDGIECHKKNDKAFFYFADDNLKYPNAEKVIQSYLAKPSVP
;
A
#
# COMPACT_ATOMS: atom_id res chain seq x y z
N MET A 1 16.43 1.76 -10.69
CA MET A 1 15.64 2.36 -9.63
C MET A 1 15.95 3.85 -9.56
N GLY A 2 14.97 4.68 -9.85
CA GLY A 2 15.17 6.12 -9.81
C GLY A 2 15.24 6.62 -8.37
N LYS A 3 16.36 7.20 -7.98
CA LYS A 3 16.47 7.84 -6.69
C LYS A 3 15.66 9.13 -6.70
N ARG A 4 14.84 9.32 -5.68
CA ARG A 4 14.13 10.60 -5.51
C ARG A 4 15.11 11.66 -5.03
N LYS A 5 14.74 12.93 -5.23
CA LYS A 5 15.53 14.03 -4.73
C LYS A 5 15.66 13.94 -3.22
N GLU A 6 16.77 14.43 -2.68
CA GLU A 6 16.97 14.53 -1.26
C GLU A 6 15.80 15.31 -0.63
N GLY A 7 15.24 14.78 0.45
CA GLY A 7 14.11 15.41 1.12
C GLY A 7 12.75 15.07 0.53
N SER A 8 12.71 14.26 -0.55
CA SER A 8 11.46 13.82 -1.15
C SER A 8 11.23 12.35 -0.84
N TYR A 9 10.08 12.02 -0.28
CA TYR A 9 9.75 10.67 0.17
C TYR A 9 8.54 10.14 -0.57
N ASN A 10 8.62 8.93 -1.11
CA ASN A 10 7.50 8.24 -1.71
C ASN A 10 7.89 6.79 -2.00
N PHE A 11 6.91 5.99 -2.41
CA PHE A 11 7.19 4.67 -2.98
C PHE A 11 7.85 4.84 -4.35
N ASP A 12 8.59 3.82 -4.78
CA ASP A 12 9.18 3.81 -6.11
C ASP A 12 8.08 3.84 -7.17
N LYS A 13 8.32 4.57 -8.26
CA LYS A 13 7.30 4.72 -9.31
C LYS A 13 6.94 3.40 -9.98
N ASN A 14 7.80 2.41 -9.86
CA ASN A 14 7.58 1.09 -10.47
C ASN A 14 6.81 0.13 -9.57
N VAL A 15 6.43 0.56 -8.37
CA VAL A 15 5.65 -0.27 -7.44
C VAL A 15 4.21 -0.31 -7.92
N GLN A 16 3.83 -1.40 -8.57
CA GLN A 16 2.51 -1.54 -9.20
C GLN A 16 1.61 -2.50 -8.45
N MET A 17 1.77 -2.60 -7.14
CA MET A 17 0.97 -3.53 -6.34
C MET A 17 -0.52 -3.21 -6.36
N PHE A 18 -0.90 -1.98 -6.72
CA PHE A 18 -2.31 -1.63 -6.88
C PHE A 18 -3.01 -2.48 -7.94
N LEU A 19 -2.26 -3.07 -8.87
CA LEU A 19 -2.82 -3.96 -9.90
C LEU A 19 -3.31 -5.28 -9.31
N ALA A 20 -2.81 -5.66 -8.14
CA ALA A 20 -3.23 -6.89 -7.48
C ALA A 20 -4.47 -6.71 -6.62
N CYS A 21 -4.97 -5.49 -6.46
CA CYS A 21 -6.18 -5.24 -5.69
C CYS A 21 -7.44 -5.60 -6.48
N ALA A 22 -8.49 -5.98 -5.75
CA ALA A 22 -9.78 -6.25 -6.37
C ALA A 22 -10.37 -4.98 -6.99
N LYS A 23 -11.18 -5.17 -8.01
CA LYS A 23 -11.95 -4.10 -8.66
C LYS A 23 -13.41 -4.47 -8.59
N ASP A 24 -14.25 -3.51 -8.18
CA ASP A 24 -15.69 -3.71 -8.10
C ASP A 24 -16.08 -4.94 -7.27
N ASP A 25 -15.34 -5.16 -6.18
CA ASP A 25 -15.60 -6.29 -5.29
C ASP A 25 -16.59 -5.87 -4.20
N ASN A 26 -17.36 -6.84 -3.69
CA ASN A 26 -18.24 -6.64 -2.56
C ASN A 26 -17.47 -6.48 -1.24
N ARG A 27 -16.17 -6.65 -1.27
CA ARG A 27 -15.29 -6.51 -0.10
C ARG A 27 -14.44 -5.26 -0.28
N PRO A 28 -14.88 -4.11 0.24
CA PRO A 28 -14.16 -2.85 0.04
C PRO A 28 -12.69 -2.88 0.46
N ALA A 29 -12.36 -3.64 1.50
CA ALA A 29 -10.97 -3.75 1.94
C ALA A 29 -10.06 -4.34 0.86
N MET A 30 -10.58 -5.24 0.01
CA MET A 30 -9.79 -5.87 -1.05
C MET A 30 -9.47 -4.91 -2.20
N GLU A 31 -10.14 -3.76 -2.25
CA GLU A 31 -9.81 -2.71 -3.22
C GLU A 31 -8.68 -1.82 -2.74
N CYS A 32 -8.16 -2.07 -1.55
CA CYS A 32 -7.15 -1.24 -0.91
C CYS A 32 -5.82 -1.96 -0.79
N VAL A 33 -4.75 -1.16 -0.76
CA VAL A 33 -3.44 -1.63 -0.30
C VAL A 33 -3.44 -1.53 1.22
N TYR A 34 -3.06 -2.60 1.89
CA TYR A 34 -3.02 -2.68 3.35
C TYR A 34 -1.58 -2.60 3.86
N PHE A 35 -1.34 -1.78 4.87
CA PHE A 35 -0.02 -1.61 5.45
C PHE A 35 0.01 -2.23 6.85
N LYS A 36 0.98 -3.08 7.09
CA LYS A 36 1.17 -3.71 8.41
C LYS A 36 2.65 -3.84 8.71
N GLY A 37 3.13 -3.16 9.74
CA GLY A 37 4.56 -3.11 10.02
C GLY A 37 5.32 -2.57 8.82
N ASP A 38 6.39 -3.25 8.43
CA ASP A 38 7.19 -2.88 7.25
C ASP A 38 6.70 -3.58 5.97
N TRP A 39 5.41 -3.94 5.92
CA TRP A 39 4.86 -4.68 4.78
C TRP A 39 3.65 -3.99 4.19
N ALA A 40 3.53 -4.08 2.87
CA ALA A 40 2.36 -3.64 2.13
C ALA A 40 1.77 -4.85 1.41
N TYR A 41 0.46 -5.00 1.49
CA TYR A 41 -0.27 -6.15 0.93
C TYR A 41 -1.31 -5.67 -0.07
N ALA A 42 -1.50 -6.45 -1.13
CA ALA A 42 -2.58 -6.24 -2.08
C ALA A 42 -3.12 -7.60 -2.49
N SER A 43 -4.44 -7.70 -2.64
CA SER A 43 -5.08 -8.96 -3.00
C SER A 43 -6.40 -8.69 -3.72
N ASP A 44 -6.74 -9.58 -4.65
CA ASP A 44 -8.06 -9.58 -5.30
C ASP A 44 -8.91 -10.77 -4.84
N GLY A 45 -8.45 -11.51 -3.83
CA GLY A 45 -9.10 -12.71 -3.37
C GLY A 45 -8.57 -13.99 -4.00
N HIS A 46 -7.80 -13.88 -5.07
CA HIS A 46 -7.20 -15.01 -5.78
C HIS A 46 -5.69 -15.03 -5.66
N ILE A 47 -5.07 -13.86 -5.62
CA ILE A 47 -3.62 -13.71 -5.44
C ILE A 47 -3.37 -12.74 -4.29
N ILE A 48 -2.22 -12.88 -3.66
CA ILE A 48 -1.74 -11.93 -2.65
C ILE A 48 -0.34 -11.50 -3.04
N VAL A 49 -0.14 -10.19 -3.10
CA VAL A 49 1.16 -9.58 -3.32
C VAL A 49 1.61 -8.94 -2.02
N LYS A 50 2.85 -9.18 -1.65
CA LYS A 50 3.43 -8.68 -0.41
C LYS A 50 4.79 -8.04 -0.75
N ASN A 51 4.95 -6.77 -0.40
CA ASN A 51 6.20 -6.04 -0.62
C ASN A 51 6.67 -5.39 0.67
N ARG A 52 7.98 -5.44 0.92
CA ARG A 52 8.55 -4.76 2.07
C ARG A 52 8.63 -3.27 1.78
N ILE A 53 8.02 -2.45 2.65
CA ILE A 53 7.95 -1.01 2.42
C ILE A 53 9.34 -0.39 2.33
N SER A 54 10.25 -0.80 3.21
CA SER A 54 11.62 -0.27 3.21
C SER A 54 12.40 -0.61 1.95
N GLU A 55 11.99 -1.62 1.19
CA GLU A 55 12.64 -2.02 -0.05
C GLU A 55 12.00 -1.40 -1.29
N CYS A 56 10.72 -1.01 -1.20
CA CYS A 56 10.01 -0.44 -2.35
C CYS A 56 9.70 1.05 -2.18
N SER A 57 10.35 1.70 -1.22
CA SER A 57 10.18 3.13 -0.98
C SER A 57 11.44 3.68 -0.32
N ASN A 58 11.50 5.01 -0.22
CA ASN A 58 12.53 5.67 0.58
C ASN A 58 11.94 6.29 1.86
N LEU A 59 10.80 5.80 2.30
CA LEU A 59 10.16 6.28 3.52
C LEU A 59 11.03 5.99 4.73
N ASP A 60 11.05 6.93 5.69
CA ASP A 60 11.78 6.71 6.93
C ASP A 60 10.92 5.86 7.89
N GLU A 61 11.53 5.46 8.99
CA GLU A 61 10.87 4.57 9.95
C GLU A 61 9.60 5.19 10.53
N ALA A 62 9.61 6.49 10.81
CA ALA A 62 8.43 7.16 11.36
C ALA A 62 7.27 7.15 10.37
N MET A 63 7.57 7.33 9.07
CA MET A 63 6.55 7.28 8.02
C MET A 63 5.97 5.86 7.88
N ILE A 64 6.83 4.85 7.93
CA ILE A 64 6.40 3.46 7.86
C ILE A 64 5.50 3.12 9.04
N GLN A 65 5.86 3.57 10.24
CA GLN A 65 5.03 3.35 11.43
C GLN A 65 3.68 4.06 11.33
N ALA A 66 3.66 5.24 10.71
CA ALA A 66 2.42 5.98 10.52
C ALA A 66 1.45 5.26 9.57
N LEU A 67 1.97 4.42 8.67
CA LEU A 67 1.15 3.63 7.77
C LEU A 67 0.57 2.37 8.42
N ASP A 68 1.14 1.92 9.54
CA ASP A 68 0.77 0.64 10.14
C ASP A 68 -0.73 0.57 10.43
N GLY A 69 -1.37 -0.47 9.92
CA GLY A 69 -2.80 -0.70 10.11
C GLY A 69 -3.70 0.08 9.16
N LYS A 70 -3.14 0.86 8.25
CA LYS A 70 -3.93 1.71 7.35
C LYS A 70 -4.25 1.01 6.04
N LEU A 71 -5.35 1.43 5.44
CA LEU A 71 -5.82 0.95 4.14
C LEU A 71 -5.89 2.14 3.19
N LEU A 72 -5.26 2.02 2.03
CA LEU A 72 -5.29 3.06 1.01
C LEU A 72 -5.86 2.48 -0.28
N HIS A 73 -6.92 3.11 -0.80
CA HIS A 73 -7.55 2.62 -2.03
C HIS A 73 -6.50 2.52 -3.16
N SER A 74 -6.63 1.47 -3.96
CA SER A 74 -5.67 1.18 -5.03
C SER A 74 -5.51 2.33 -6.02
N LEU A 75 -6.59 3.03 -6.34
CA LEU A 75 -6.52 4.18 -7.25
C LEU A 75 -5.75 5.35 -6.62
N PHE A 76 -5.89 5.54 -5.32
CA PHE A 76 -5.12 6.55 -4.60
C PHE A 76 -3.64 6.18 -4.53
N PHE A 77 -3.35 4.90 -4.31
CA PHE A 77 -1.97 4.42 -4.32
C PHE A 77 -1.33 4.69 -5.69
N LYS A 78 -2.05 4.36 -6.76
CA LYS A 78 -1.59 4.61 -8.13
C LYS A 78 -1.31 6.09 -8.36
N ASP A 79 -2.25 6.95 -7.98
CA ASP A 79 -2.09 8.39 -8.18
C ASP A 79 -0.97 8.97 -7.31
N MET A 80 -0.81 8.47 -6.08
CA MET A 80 0.25 8.88 -5.17
C MET A 80 1.64 8.73 -5.80
N LEU A 81 1.84 7.69 -6.60
CA LEU A 81 3.15 7.43 -7.23
C LEU A 81 3.57 8.52 -8.21
N LYS A 82 2.63 9.33 -8.69
CA LYS A 82 2.91 10.41 -9.63
C LYS A 82 3.49 11.66 -8.96
N TYR A 83 3.42 11.73 -7.65
CA TYR A 83 3.88 12.89 -6.89
C TYR A 83 5.33 12.71 -6.46
N ASP A 84 6.00 13.82 -6.17
CA ASP A 84 7.42 13.82 -5.82
C ASP A 84 7.65 13.53 -4.35
N ASP A 85 6.74 13.97 -3.49
CA ASP A 85 6.90 13.88 -2.05
C ASP A 85 5.57 13.60 -1.38
N ILE A 86 5.59 12.85 -0.29
CA ILE A 86 4.38 12.56 0.48
C ILE A 86 4.62 12.80 1.96
N LEU A 87 3.55 13.18 2.66
CA LEU A 87 3.52 13.30 4.12
C LEU A 87 2.37 12.42 4.63
N ILE A 88 2.65 11.62 5.63
CA ILE A 88 1.67 10.66 6.15
C ILE A 88 1.13 11.18 7.47
N SER A 89 -0.19 11.24 7.58
CA SER A 89 -0.89 11.61 8.80
C SER A 89 -1.84 10.50 9.21
N ASP A 90 -2.53 10.68 10.33
CA ASP A 90 -3.50 9.68 10.80
C ASP A 90 -4.68 9.52 9.85
N ASP A 91 -5.01 10.57 9.12
CA ASP A 91 -6.21 10.60 8.26
C ASP A 91 -5.93 10.18 6.81
N GLY A 92 -4.69 10.33 6.36
CA GLY A 92 -4.38 10.07 4.97
C GLY A 92 -2.97 10.51 4.58
N ILE A 93 -2.77 10.66 3.29
CA ILE A 93 -1.46 10.99 2.72
C ILE A 93 -1.57 12.29 1.91
N GLU A 94 -0.78 13.28 2.29
CA GLU A 94 -0.68 14.52 1.53
C GLU A 94 0.45 14.38 0.51
N CYS A 95 0.15 14.68 -0.75
CA CYS A 95 1.10 14.50 -1.85
C CYS A 95 1.41 15.84 -2.50
N HIS A 96 2.68 16.04 -2.87
CA HIS A 96 3.16 17.28 -3.43
C HIS A 96 3.94 17.05 -4.71
N LYS A 97 3.70 17.88 -5.72
CA LYS A 97 4.44 17.87 -6.97
C LYS A 97 4.41 19.28 -7.56
N LYS A 98 5.56 19.97 -7.54
CA LYS A 98 5.65 21.36 -8.03
C LYS A 98 4.53 22.22 -7.44
N ASN A 99 3.58 22.63 -8.27
CA ASN A 99 2.45 23.46 -7.85
C ASN A 99 1.20 22.63 -7.52
N ASP A 100 1.25 21.33 -7.69
CA ASP A 100 0.12 20.45 -7.44
C ASP A 100 0.19 19.84 -6.05
N LYS A 101 -0.96 19.70 -5.44
CA LYS A 101 -1.10 19.13 -4.11
C LYS A 101 -2.37 18.32 -4.04
N ALA A 102 -2.29 17.15 -3.44
CA ALA A 102 -3.45 16.27 -3.27
C ALA A 102 -3.42 15.64 -1.90
N PHE A 103 -4.59 15.27 -1.39
CA PHE A 103 -4.70 14.54 -0.14
C PHE A 103 -5.59 13.33 -0.37
N PHE A 104 -5.06 12.14 -0.09
CA PHE A 104 -5.78 10.87 -0.23
C PHE A 104 -6.09 10.33 1.16
N TYR A 105 -7.37 10.24 1.48
CA TYR A 105 -7.82 9.72 2.77
C TYR A 105 -7.62 8.21 2.83
N PHE A 106 -7.23 7.73 4.00
CA PHE A 106 -7.25 6.30 4.27
C PHE A 106 -8.68 5.80 4.30
N ALA A 107 -8.89 4.53 3.98
CA ALA A 107 -10.20 3.92 4.07
C ALA A 107 -10.65 3.84 5.53
N ASP A 108 -11.95 3.64 5.71
CA ASP A 108 -12.58 3.59 7.03
C ASP A 108 -11.89 2.56 7.94
N ASP A 109 -11.62 2.93 9.17
CA ASP A 109 -11.02 2.05 10.18
C ASP A 109 -11.88 0.82 10.46
N ASN A 110 -13.17 0.88 10.16
CA ASN A 110 -14.07 -0.27 10.35
C ASN A 110 -13.90 -1.34 9.29
N LEU A 111 -13.21 -1.05 8.18
CA LEU A 111 -12.89 -2.05 7.19
C LEU A 111 -11.79 -2.95 7.74
N LYS A 112 -12.02 -4.25 7.67
CA LYS A 112 -11.04 -5.23 8.14
C LYS A 112 -10.44 -5.95 6.96
N TYR A 113 -9.13 -5.89 6.87
CA TYR A 113 -8.40 -6.66 5.89
C TYR A 113 -8.25 -8.09 6.41
N PRO A 114 -8.41 -9.12 5.57
CA PRO A 114 -8.14 -10.50 5.98
C PRO A 114 -6.72 -10.63 6.50
N ASN A 115 -6.49 -11.57 7.42
CA ASN A 115 -5.14 -11.80 7.93
C ASN A 115 -4.27 -12.37 6.80
N ALA A 116 -3.56 -11.50 6.10
CA ALA A 116 -2.78 -11.85 4.92
C ALA A 116 -1.68 -12.86 5.24
N GLU A 117 -1.02 -12.71 6.40
CA GLU A 117 0.03 -13.65 6.80
C GLU A 117 -0.52 -15.05 7.00
N LYS A 118 -1.68 -15.14 7.65
CA LYS A 118 -2.31 -16.43 7.89
C LYS A 118 -2.72 -17.09 6.57
N VAL A 119 -3.22 -16.29 5.62
CA VAL A 119 -3.60 -16.80 4.31
C VAL A 119 -2.37 -17.30 3.55
N ILE A 120 -1.30 -16.53 3.56
CA ILE A 120 -0.05 -16.92 2.90
C ILE A 120 0.49 -18.20 3.51
N GLN A 121 0.53 -18.30 4.84
CA GLN A 121 0.98 -19.50 5.52
C GLN A 121 0.11 -20.71 5.18
N SER A 122 -1.19 -20.50 5.05
CA SER A 122 -2.11 -21.55 4.66
C SER A 122 -1.81 -22.08 3.26
N TYR A 123 -1.49 -21.20 2.31
CA TYR A 123 -1.08 -21.62 0.98
C TYR A 123 0.22 -22.41 1.00
N LEU A 124 1.20 -21.94 1.76
CA LEU A 124 2.49 -22.61 1.85
C LEU A 124 2.40 -23.96 2.57
N ALA A 125 1.49 -24.08 3.54
CA ALA A 125 1.30 -25.31 4.30
C ALA A 125 0.49 -26.36 3.54
N LYS A 126 -0.26 -25.96 2.53
CA LYS A 126 -1.03 -26.91 1.72
C LYS A 126 -0.09 -27.75 0.88
N PRO A 127 -0.27 -29.09 0.88
CA PRO A 127 0.50 -29.90 -0.04
C PRO A 127 0.18 -29.48 -1.46
N SER A 128 1.22 -29.47 -2.30
CA SER A 128 1.01 -29.19 -3.72
C SER A 128 0.03 -30.20 -4.24
N VAL A 129 -1.13 -29.72 -4.60
CA VAL A 129 -2.10 -30.59 -5.24
C VAL A 129 -1.71 -30.69 -6.70
N PRO A 130 -1.48 -31.88 -7.20
CA PRO A 130 -1.20 -32.04 -8.62
C PRO A 130 -2.37 -31.59 -9.45
#